data_8b21eefdf6a573810604408a958cadd4
#
_entry.id   8b21eefdf6a573810604408a958cadd4
#
_cell.length_a   1.000
_cell.length_b   1.000
_cell.length_c   1.000
_cell.angle_alpha   90.00
_cell.angle_beta   90.00
_cell.angle_gamma   90.00
#
_symmetry.space_group_name_H-M   'P 1'
#
loop_
_entity.id
_entity.type
_entity.pdbx_description
1 polymer ?
#
loop_
_entity_poly.entity_id
_entity_poly.type
_entity_poly.pdbx_seq_one_letter_code
_entity_poly.pdbx_strand_id
1 'polypeptide(L)'
;MIKKLFKSKVISNMKLQNSFFLSPMCMFSAEKGCLSQFQLDHYLRYAYSNLGAIILESTAVNSQGRITPKDLCIYDSNHIQSLSNFVQEFRKRNTTTKIGVQLSHSGSKGSLKISKNGSRPHEVLPITLGGWETLKLKDYSETVSYTHLRAHETR
;
A
#
# COMPACT_ATOMS: atom_id res chain seq x y z
N MET A 1 -20.13 24.08 -5.37
CA MET A 1 -19.66 22.67 -5.28
C MET A 1 -18.24 22.57 -4.70
N ILE A 2 -17.28 23.33 -5.20
CA ILE A 2 -15.85 23.32 -4.74
C ILE A 2 -15.69 23.56 -3.23
N LYS A 3 -16.43 24.52 -2.64
CA LYS A 3 -16.38 24.80 -1.19
C LYS A 3 -16.68 23.59 -0.28
N LYS A 4 -17.41 22.57 -0.77
CA LYS A 4 -17.71 21.37 0.02
C LYS A 4 -16.50 20.43 0.15
N LEU A 5 -15.56 20.43 -0.80
CA LEU A 5 -14.37 19.59 -0.80
C LEU A 5 -13.37 20.02 0.28
N PHE A 6 -13.31 21.30 0.61
CA PHE A 6 -12.41 21.86 1.63
C PHE A 6 -13.02 21.86 3.05
N LYS A 7 -14.27 21.43 3.20
CA LYS A 7 -14.87 21.31 4.53
C LYS A 7 -14.35 20.07 5.25
N SER A 8 -14.13 20.21 6.54
CA SER A 8 -13.82 19.05 7.39
C SER A 8 -14.94 18.01 7.32
N LYS A 9 -14.58 16.75 7.40
CA LYS A 9 -15.50 15.61 7.43
C LYS A 9 -15.14 14.67 8.56
N VAL A 10 -16.12 13.92 9.02
CA VAL A 10 -15.93 12.84 9.98
C VAL A 10 -16.31 11.54 9.28
N ILE A 11 -15.41 10.56 9.32
CA ILE A 11 -15.64 9.19 8.86
C ILE A 11 -15.45 8.30 10.07
N SER A 12 -16.54 7.69 10.54
CA SER A 12 -16.57 7.02 11.84
C SER A 12 -16.03 7.98 12.94
N ASN A 13 -14.97 7.61 13.65
CA ASN A 13 -14.34 8.44 14.68
C ASN A 13 -13.17 9.29 14.18
N MET A 14 -12.89 9.27 12.86
CA MET A 14 -11.75 9.97 12.27
C MET A 14 -12.18 11.31 11.67
N LYS A 15 -11.69 12.41 12.25
CA LYS A 15 -11.88 13.76 11.70
C LYS A 15 -10.82 14.03 10.63
N LEU A 16 -11.30 14.39 9.43
CA LEU A 16 -10.50 14.82 8.27
C LEU A 16 -10.64 16.32 8.11
N GLN A 17 -9.55 16.98 7.76
CA GLN A 17 -9.59 18.44 7.51
C GLN A 17 -10.28 18.82 6.21
N ASN A 18 -10.32 17.92 5.23
CA ASN A 18 -11.01 18.05 3.94
C ASN A 18 -11.20 16.69 3.27
N SER A 19 -11.71 16.67 2.03
CA SER A 19 -12.01 15.45 1.27
C SER A 19 -10.93 15.06 0.26
N PHE A 20 -9.76 15.69 0.27
CA PHE A 20 -8.68 15.34 -0.65
C PHE A 20 -7.79 14.27 -0.08
N PHE A 21 -7.58 13.21 -0.84
CA PHE A 21 -6.72 12.08 -0.49
C PHE A 21 -5.66 11.85 -1.55
N LEU A 22 -4.45 11.52 -1.09
CA LEU A 22 -3.50 10.83 -1.94
C LEU A 22 -3.92 9.36 -2.01
N SER A 23 -4.30 8.90 -3.20
CA SER A 23 -4.65 7.50 -3.45
C SER A 23 -3.41 6.60 -3.42
N PRO A 24 -3.54 5.33 -2.98
CA PRO A 24 -2.43 4.39 -3.01
C PRO A 24 -2.01 4.07 -4.45
N MET A 25 -0.73 4.20 -4.74
CA MET A 25 -0.15 3.90 -6.05
C MET A 25 1.18 3.16 -5.87
N CYS A 26 1.25 1.92 -6.37
CA CYS A 26 2.47 1.11 -6.30
C CYS A 26 3.60 1.75 -7.10
N MET A 27 4.74 1.98 -6.42
CA MET A 27 5.95 2.50 -7.04
C MET A 27 6.98 1.41 -7.31
N PHE A 28 6.80 0.21 -6.72
CA PHE A 28 7.71 -0.93 -6.85
C PHE A 28 9.18 -0.54 -6.60
N SER A 29 9.42 0.23 -5.57
CA SER A 29 10.71 0.83 -5.24
C SER A 29 11.20 0.50 -3.84
N ALA A 30 10.48 -0.32 -3.07
CA ALA A 30 10.87 -0.70 -1.73
C ALA A 30 12.18 -1.51 -1.73
N GLU A 31 12.94 -1.37 -0.66
CA GLU A 31 14.18 -2.10 -0.44
C GLU A 31 13.97 -3.14 0.66
N LYS A 32 13.96 -4.43 0.27
CA LYS A 32 13.67 -5.55 1.18
C LYS A 32 12.36 -5.34 1.96
N GLY A 33 11.34 -4.78 1.32
CA GLY A 33 10.04 -4.49 1.93
C GLY A 33 9.95 -3.21 2.75
N CYS A 34 11.06 -2.52 2.98
CA CYS A 34 11.12 -1.22 3.67
C CYS A 34 10.99 -0.07 2.68
N LEU A 35 10.55 1.10 3.16
CA LEU A 35 10.54 2.32 2.37
C LEU A 35 11.96 2.70 1.91
N SER A 36 12.14 2.81 0.61
CA SER A 36 13.37 3.36 0.02
C SER A 36 13.41 4.89 0.18
N GLN A 37 14.59 5.48 -0.05
CA GLN A 37 14.73 6.94 -0.05
C GLN A 37 13.79 7.61 -1.06
N PHE A 38 13.62 7.02 -2.24
CA PHE A 38 12.68 7.51 -3.25
C PHE A 38 11.22 7.56 -2.74
N GLN A 39 10.77 6.50 -2.04
CA GLN A 39 9.44 6.47 -1.46
C GLN A 39 9.29 7.45 -0.29
N LEU A 40 10.32 7.57 0.55
CA LEU A 40 10.35 8.56 1.63
C LEU A 40 10.20 9.98 1.09
N ASP A 41 10.99 10.35 0.08
CA ASP A 41 10.93 11.68 -0.56
C ASP A 41 9.57 11.91 -1.21
N HIS A 42 9.01 10.88 -1.85
CA HIS A 42 7.68 10.95 -2.45
C HIS A 42 6.60 11.23 -1.40
N TYR A 43 6.56 10.49 -0.31
CA TYR A 43 5.50 10.65 0.69
C TYR A 43 5.71 11.86 1.59
N LEU A 44 6.95 12.19 1.98
CA LEU A 44 7.24 13.31 2.86
C LEU A 44 6.90 14.66 2.22
N ARG A 45 6.93 14.79 0.89
CA ARG A 45 6.47 16.03 0.21
C ARG A 45 5.03 16.38 0.53
N TYR A 46 4.19 15.37 0.76
CA TYR A 46 2.77 15.59 1.11
C TYR A 46 2.57 16.06 2.55
N ALA A 47 3.60 16.03 3.39
CA ALA A 47 3.53 16.66 4.70
C ALA A 47 3.35 18.19 4.62
N TYR A 48 3.77 18.79 3.52
CA TYR A 48 3.58 20.24 3.26
C TYR A 48 2.28 20.55 2.49
N SER A 49 1.51 19.53 2.17
CA SER A 49 0.21 19.66 1.51
C SER A 49 -0.92 19.73 2.55
N ASN A 50 -2.05 20.29 2.16
CA ASN A 50 -3.23 20.37 3.01
C ASN A 50 -4.22 19.24 2.65
N LEU A 51 -3.76 17.96 2.62
CA LEU A 51 -4.59 16.81 2.34
C LEU A 51 -5.33 16.32 3.60
N GLY A 52 -6.55 15.82 3.43
CA GLY A 52 -7.29 15.13 4.49
C GLY A 52 -6.60 13.83 4.91
N ALA A 53 -6.12 13.06 3.94
CA ALA A 53 -5.34 11.86 4.19
C ALA A 53 -4.35 11.55 3.06
N ILE A 54 -3.33 10.77 3.38
CA ILE A 54 -2.49 10.04 2.43
C ILE A 54 -2.65 8.54 2.70
N ILE A 55 -2.71 7.75 1.64
CA ILE A 55 -2.75 6.29 1.75
C ILE A 55 -1.52 5.76 1.02
N LEU A 56 -0.65 5.08 1.77
CA LEU A 56 0.53 4.46 1.20
C LEU A 56 0.13 3.33 0.26
N GLU A 57 1.00 3.04 -0.67
CA GLU A 57 0.83 2.01 -1.69
C GLU A 57 0.47 0.64 -1.11
N SER A 58 0.11 -0.27 -2.02
CA SER A 58 -0.15 -1.68 -1.71
C SER A 58 1.01 -2.27 -0.89
N THR A 59 0.70 -2.70 0.32
CA THR A 59 1.66 -3.14 1.33
C THR A 59 1.37 -4.59 1.68
N ALA A 60 2.31 -5.47 1.36
CA ALA A 60 2.13 -6.91 1.50
C ALA A 60 2.10 -7.33 2.98
N VAL A 61 1.08 -8.13 3.34
CA VAL A 61 0.88 -8.63 4.71
C VAL A 61 1.67 -9.90 5.03
N ASN A 62 2.27 -10.53 4.02
CA ASN A 62 3.21 -11.64 4.17
C ASN A 62 4.16 -11.72 2.95
N SER A 63 5.17 -12.58 3.02
CA SER A 63 6.18 -12.70 1.97
C SER A 63 5.63 -13.19 0.63
N GLN A 64 4.63 -14.07 0.64
CA GLN A 64 3.98 -14.58 -0.57
C GLN A 64 2.95 -13.61 -1.15
N GLY A 65 2.48 -12.66 -0.35
CA GLY A 65 1.50 -11.65 -0.75
C GLY A 65 2.05 -10.51 -1.60
N ARG A 66 3.35 -10.47 -1.85
CA ARG A 66 3.98 -9.45 -2.69
C ARG A 66 3.64 -9.65 -4.17
N ILE A 67 3.50 -8.55 -4.89
CA ILE A 67 3.40 -8.56 -6.35
C ILE A 67 4.78 -8.76 -6.96
N THR A 68 5.77 -8.00 -6.47
CA THR A 68 7.17 -8.01 -6.92
C THR A 68 8.12 -8.07 -5.72
N PRO A 69 9.43 -8.33 -5.92
CA PRO A 69 10.44 -8.23 -4.85
C PRO A 69 10.58 -6.82 -4.24
N LYS A 70 10.05 -5.79 -4.92
CA LYS A 70 10.16 -4.38 -4.50
C LYS A 70 8.84 -3.80 -3.99
N ASP A 71 7.94 -4.64 -3.52
CA ASP A 71 6.73 -4.20 -2.83
C ASP A 71 7.06 -3.73 -1.41
N LEU A 72 6.31 -2.73 -0.95
CA LEU A 72 6.28 -2.36 0.45
C LEU A 72 5.65 -3.49 1.27
N CYS A 73 6.13 -3.71 2.48
CA CYS A 73 5.71 -4.81 3.35
C CYS A 73 5.43 -4.35 4.78
N ILE A 74 4.66 -5.17 5.54
CA ILE A 74 4.32 -4.87 6.94
C ILE A 74 4.35 -6.11 7.85
N TYR A 75 4.95 -7.20 7.42
CA TYR A 75 4.87 -8.50 8.12
C TYR A 75 6.07 -8.84 9.03
N ASP A 76 7.09 -8.00 9.11
CA ASP A 76 8.19 -8.18 10.06
C ASP A 76 8.59 -6.90 10.79
N SER A 77 9.46 -7.04 11.79
CA SER A 77 9.87 -5.93 12.65
C SER A 77 10.60 -4.81 11.90
N ASN A 78 11.41 -5.12 10.88
CA ASN A 78 12.12 -4.12 10.09
C ASN A 78 11.15 -3.28 9.25
N HIS A 79 10.13 -3.93 8.68
CA HIS A 79 9.08 -3.24 7.94
C HIS A 79 8.30 -2.30 8.84
N ILE A 80 7.90 -2.78 10.04
CA ILE A 80 7.19 -1.97 11.03
C ILE A 80 8.04 -0.79 11.48
N GLN A 81 9.34 -1.00 11.72
CA GLN A 81 10.25 0.06 12.11
C GLN A 81 10.40 1.11 11.00
N SER A 82 10.53 0.68 9.75
CA SER A 82 10.61 1.57 8.57
C SER A 82 9.38 2.46 8.46
N LEU A 83 8.18 1.87 8.58
CA LEU A 83 6.92 2.61 8.55
C LEU A 83 6.76 3.54 9.76
N SER A 84 7.18 3.10 10.95
CA SER A 84 7.15 3.92 12.17
C SER A 84 8.06 5.14 12.04
N ASN A 85 9.26 4.97 11.52
CA ASN A 85 10.20 6.07 11.27
C ASN A 85 9.61 7.08 10.28
N PHE A 86 8.99 6.61 9.20
CA PHE A 86 8.30 7.47 8.25
C PHE A 86 7.17 8.26 8.92
N VAL A 87 6.31 7.59 9.71
CA VAL A 87 5.20 8.27 10.41
C VAL A 87 5.73 9.33 11.36
N GLN A 88 6.77 9.03 12.12
CA GLN A 88 7.40 10.00 13.03
C GLN A 88 7.94 11.22 12.26
N GLU A 89 8.66 10.98 11.16
CA GLU A 89 9.24 12.04 10.35
C GLU A 89 8.17 12.90 9.67
N PHE A 90 7.08 12.27 9.20
CA PHE A 90 5.91 12.97 8.66
C PHE A 90 5.23 13.84 9.73
N ARG A 91 5.07 13.32 10.96
CA ARG A 91 4.41 14.02 12.06
C ARG A 91 5.17 15.22 12.58
N LYS A 92 6.49 15.25 12.44
CA LYS A 92 7.28 16.47 12.73
C LYS A 92 6.87 17.66 11.87
N ARG A 93 6.33 17.42 10.68
CA ARG A 93 5.93 18.45 9.69
C ARG A 93 4.43 18.65 9.59
N ASN A 94 3.64 17.60 9.84
CA ASN A 94 2.19 17.62 9.67
C ASN A 94 1.48 16.70 10.67
N THR A 95 0.68 17.32 11.53
CA THR A 95 -0.09 16.61 12.57
C THR A 95 -1.55 16.37 12.18
N THR A 96 -2.05 16.99 11.11
CA THR A 96 -3.48 16.99 10.75
C THR A 96 -3.84 15.96 9.68
N THR A 97 -3.01 15.82 8.64
CA THR A 97 -3.22 14.84 7.57
C THR A 97 -3.21 13.42 8.13
N LYS A 98 -4.23 12.64 7.84
CA LYS A 98 -4.28 11.23 8.27
C LYS A 98 -3.37 10.39 7.37
N ILE A 99 -2.76 9.37 7.96
CA ILE A 99 -1.91 8.42 7.24
C ILE A 99 -2.59 7.06 7.32
N GLY A 100 -2.80 6.46 6.16
CA GLY A 100 -3.28 5.10 6.01
C GLY A 100 -2.31 4.26 5.18
N VAL A 101 -2.54 2.97 5.15
CA VAL A 101 -1.81 2.00 4.33
C VAL A 101 -2.81 1.08 3.64
N GLN A 102 -2.59 0.77 2.37
CA GLN A 102 -3.38 -0.22 1.67
C GLN A 102 -2.80 -1.62 1.93
N LEU A 103 -3.42 -2.36 2.84
CA LEU A 103 -3.06 -3.76 3.07
C LEU A 103 -3.42 -4.61 1.86
N SER A 104 -2.51 -5.48 1.44
CA SER A 104 -2.73 -6.29 0.26
C SER A 104 -2.09 -7.67 0.31
N HIS A 105 -2.64 -8.54 -0.51
CA HIS A 105 -2.11 -9.86 -0.83
C HIS A 105 -2.36 -10.14 -2.31
N SER A 106 -1.30 -10.35 -3.09
CA SER A 106 -1.39 -10.55 -4.55
C SER A 106 -2.02 -11.89 -4.97
N GLY A 107 -2.11 -12.84 -4.05
CA GLY A 107 -2.63 -14.18 -4.34
C GLY A 107 -1.84 -14.88 -5.45
N SER A 108 -2.55 -15.41 -6.43
CA SER A 108 -1.95 -16.07 -7.60
C SER A 108 -1.29 -15.11 -8.60
N LYS A 109 -1.45 -13.81 -8.43
CA LYS A 109 -0.89 -12.77 -9.31
C LYS A 109 0.40 -12.15 -8.78
N GLY A 110 1.07 -12.79 -7.83
CA GLY A 110 2.35 -12.37 -7.27
C GLY A 110 3.54 -12.92 -8.03
N SER A 111 4.74 -12.73 -7.44
CA SER A 111 6.01 -13.22 -7.99
C SER A 111 6.28 -12.72 -9.42
N LEU A 112 6.10 -11.41 -9.64
CA LEU A 112 6.31 -10.79 -10.95
C LEU A 112 7.65 -10.07 -11.01
N LYS A 113 8.25 -10.06 -12.20
CA LYS A 113 9.43 -9.24 -12.52
C LYS A 113 9.08 -7.76 -12.48
N ILE A 114 10.04 -6.95 -12.08
CA ILE A 114 9.91 -5.49 -12.18
C ILE A 114 10.10 -5.09 -13.63
N SER A 115 9.17 -4.30 -14.14
CA SER A 115 9.28 -3.76 -15.48
C SER A 115 10.36 -2.68 -15.55
N LYS A 116 11.25 -2.77 -16.55
CA LYS A 116 12.27 -1.76 -16.82
C LYS A 116 11.71 -0.46 -17.41
N ASN A 117 10.51 -0.52 -17.97
CA ASN A 117 9.91 0.59 -18.74
C ASN A 117 8.79 1.33 -17.96
N GLY A 118 8.66 1.10 -16.65
CA GLY A 118 7.57 1.68 -15.85
C GLY A 118 6.18 1.09 -16.15
N SER A 119 6.09 0.08 -17.03
CA SER A 119 4.84 -0.64 -17.27
C SER A 119 4.48 -1.53 -16.08
N ARG A 120 3.22 -1.96 -16.00
CA ARG A 120 2.79 -2.88 -14.94
C ARG A 120 3.60 -4.18 -15.01
N PRO A 121 4.06 -4.72 -13.87
CA PRO A 121 4.65 -6.05 -13.82
C PRO A 121 3.67 -7.09 -14.37
N HIS A 122 4.10 -7.91 -15.33
CA HIS A 122 3.25 -8.93 -15.94
C HIS A 122 3.98 -10.25 -16.21
N GLU A 123 5.31 -10.24 -16.18
CA GLU A 123 6.11 -11.44 -16.36
C GLU A 123 6.38 -12.12 -15.02
N VAL A 124 6.19 -13.44 -14.97
CA VAL A 124 6.52 -14.23 -13.77
C VAL A 124 8.03 -14.21 -13.51
N LEU A 125 8.40 -13.97 -12.26
CA LEU A 125 9.78 -14.07 -11.80
C LEU A 125 10.06 -15.54 -11.45
N PRO A 126 10.96 -16.23 -12.15
CA PRO A 126 11.31 -17.61 -11.84
C PRO A 126 11.87 -17.77 -10.41
N ILE A 127 11.61 -18.90 -9.78
CA ILE A 127 12.14 -19.22 -8.44
C ILE A 127 13.67 -19.14 -8.42
N THR A 128 14.32 -19.61 -9.50
CA THR A 128 15.78 -19.57 -9.67
C THR A 128 16.36 -18.14 -9.72
N LEU A 129 15.53 -17.14 -9.97
CA LEU A 129 15.90 -15.72 -10.00
C LEU A 129 15.32 -14.93 -8.80
N GLY A 130 14.94 -15.62 -7.73
CA GLY A 130 14.42 -15.01 -6.50
C GLY A 130 12.90 -14.84 -6.47
N GLY A 131 12.16 -15.48 -7.39
CA GLY A 131 10.72 -15.59 -7.32
C GLY A 131 10.28 -16.53 -6.19
N TRP A 132 8.99 -16.62 -5.97
CA TRP A 132 8.39 -17.49 -4.94
C TRP A 132 7.14 -18.18 -5.49
N GLU A 133 6.74 -19.26 -4.84
CA GLU A 133 5.46 -19.90 -5.14
C GLU A 133 4.32 -19.01 -4.68
N THR A 134 3.39 -18.75 -5.60
CA THR A 134 2.18 -17.98 -5.33
C THR A 134 1.06 -18.91 -4.86
N LEU A 135 0.11 -18.37 -4.12
CA LEU A 135 -1.08 -19.12 -3.73
C LEU A 135 -1.89 -19.49 -4.97
N LYS A 136 -2.30 -20.76 -5.07
CA LYS A 136 -3.18 -21.25 -6.14
C LYS A 136 -4.63 -21.13 -5.68
N LEU A 137 -5.55 -20.97 -6.63
CA LEU A 137 -7.00 -20.86 -6.31
C LEU A 137 -7.51 -22.04 -5.47
N LYS A 138 -6.97 -23.23 -5.68
CA LYS A 138 -7.31 -24.43 -4.91
C LYS A 138 -6.88 -24.38 -3.43
N ASP A 139 -5.97 -23.48 -3.09
CA ASP A 139 -5.48 -23.32 -1.72
C ASP A 139 -6.40 -22.40 -0.88
N TYR A 140 -7.40 -21.80 -1.49
CA TYR A 140 -8.43 -21.03 -0.80
C TYR A 140 -9.58 -21.96 -0.41
N SER A 141 -10.01 -21.91 0.85
CA SER A 141 -11.26 -22.56 1.26
C SER A 141 -12.44 -21.86 0.57
N GLU A 142 -13.51 -22.61 0.29
CA GLU A 142 -14.74 -22.06 -0.28
C GLU A 142 -15.28 -20.87 0.52
N THR A 143 -15.16 -20.92 1.84
CA THR A 143 -15.57 -19.86 2.75
C THR A 143 -14.83 -18.55 2.49
N VAL A 144 -13.52 -18.59 2.23
CA VAL A 144 -12.71 -17.39 1.95
C VAL A 144 -13.08 -16.81 0.59
N SER A 145 -13.23 -17.64 -0.43
CA SER A 145 -13.66 -17.21 -1.78
C SER A 145 -15.04 -16.53 -1.74
N TYR A 146 -15.98 -17.10 -0.99
CA TYR A 146 -17.31 -16.55 -0.84
C TYR A 146 -17.33 -15.20 -0.10
N THR A 147 -16.55 -15.06 0.96
CA THR A 147 -16.43 -13.81 1.72
C THR A 147 -15.84 -12.69 0.86
N HIS A 148 -14.84 -13.02 0.03
CA HIS A 148 -14.19 -12.05 -0.86
C HIS A 148 -15.16 -11.58 -1.96
N LEU A 149 -15.94 -12.48 -2.56
CA LEU A 149 -16.96 -12.15 -3.57
C LEU A 149 -18.05 -11.25 -2.98
N ARG A 150 -18.57 -11.57 -1.78
CA ARG A 150 -19.57 -10.74 -1.11
C ARG A 150 -19.10 -9.33 -0.75
N ALA A 151 -17.85 -9.15 -0.44
CA ALA A 151 -17.31 -7.81 -0.16
C ALA A 151 -17.40 -6.86 -1.37
N HIS A 152 -17.48 -7.40 -2.59
CA HIS A 152 -17.67 -6.64 -3.83
C HIS A 152 -19.15 -6.43 -4.20
N GLU A 153 -20.06 -7.21 -3.66
CA GLU A 153 -21.50 -7.16 -3.99
C GLU A 153 -22.32 -6.24 -3.07
N THR A 154 -21.78 -5.86 -1.91
CA THR A 154 -22.43 -4.93 -0.98
C THR A 154 -22.07 -3.48 -1.31
N ARG A 155 -22.58 -2.98 -2.42
CA ARG A 155 -22.67 -1.56 -2.74
C ARG A 155 -24.09 -1.10 -2.89
#